data_829def75b19343cd42094b0707517b81
#
_entry.id   829def75b19343cd42094b0707517b81
#
_cell.length_a   1.000
_cell.length_b   1.000
_cell.length_c   1.000
_cell.angle_alpha   90.00
_cell.angle_beta   90.00
_cell.angle_gamma   90.00
#
_symmetry.space_group_name_H-M   'P 1'
#
loop_
_entity.id
_entity.type
_entity.pdbx_description
1 polymer ?
#
loop_
_entity_poly.entity_id
_entity_poly.type
_entity_poly.pdbx_seq_one_letter_code
_entity_poly.pdbx_strand_id
1 'polypeptide(L)'
;MSLTTRSSCPACKDSRIKEIFSLPYNSREMIEFLSSYYKGTIDIKKLYEQHYKLLECGNCNLIFQEQIPNKKFSQELYEKYIDKDDSLKKKDDYEKKYHKKLFYEMSLIKKIFKKKNEEISILDFGAGWGFWLNYFKKNNFDVYAFEVSETRIDFLKKNKIKIIPDIINTDNKFDFIYSEETFEHISDPKETLINLSKILKENGFIMLRFPSSFLFKLRLNDGYKPCTDCAHPLEHINLLKKKSFENMIIDSNLEIINFKSKFNFSLRNFLKDIKNIFYFDSVLIKKINK
;
A
#
# COMPACT_ATOMS: atom_id res chain seq x y z
N MET A 1 -11.49 -6.70 19.53
CA MET A 1 -10.54 -5.68 19.03
C MET A 1 -9.35 -5.66 19.96
N SER A 2 -8.16 -5.81 19.45
CA SER A 2 -6.93 -5.74 20.25
C SER A 2 -5.84 -5.05 19.42
N LEU A 3 -5.12 -4.14 20.06
CA LEU A 3 -4.00 -3.43 19.44
C LEU A 3 -2.67 -4.03 19.93
N THR A 4 -1.65 -3.93 19.11
CA THR A 4 -0.25 -4.27 19.42
C THR A 4 0.57 -3.00 19.40
N THR A 5 1.39 -2.79 20.41
CA THR A 5 2.27 -1.62 20.53
C THR A 5 3.59 -1.87 19.82
N ARG A 6 4.07 -0.92 19.05
CA ARG A 6 5.37 -0.94 18.38
C ARG A 6 6.39 -0.13 19.18
N SER A 7 7.55 -0.72 19.48
CA SER A 7 8.66 -0.11 20.23
C SER A 7 9.83 0.33 19.35
N SER A 8 9.75 0.07 18.02
CA SER A 8 10.78 0.43 17.06
C SER A 8 10.19 0.76 15.70
N CYS A 9 10.95 1.46 14.88
CA CYS A 9 10.56 1.81 13.53
C CYS A 9 10.35 0.57 12.65
N PRO A 10 9.19 0.40 11.98
CA PRO A 10 8.95 -0.78 11.13
C PRO A 10 9.82 -0.82 9.86
N ALA A 11 10.39 0.31 9.43
CA ALA A 11 11.24 0.37 8.24
C ALA A 11 12.72 0.08 8.53
N CYS A 12 13.31 0.71 9.55
CA CYS A 12 14.75 0.60 9.82
C CYS A 12 15.09 -0.05 11.16
N LYS A 13 14.06 -0.44 11.94
CA LYS A 13 14.18 -1.09 13.27
C LYS A 13 14.87 -0.23 14.35
N ASP A 14 15.10 1.05 14.08
CA ASP A 14 15.68 1.99 15.06
C ASP A 14 14.69 2.26 16.19
N SER A 15 15.19 2.28 17.43
CA SER A 15 14.39 2.54 18.64
C SER A 15 14.30 4.03 19.00
N ARG A 16 15.03 4.91 18.31
CA ARG A 16 14.93 6.37 18.48
C ARG A 16 13.66 6.88 17.83
N ILE A 17 12.57 6.83 18.57
CA ILE A 17 11.24 7.23 18.13
C ILE A 17 10.73 8.39 18.99
N LYS A 18 10.00 9.32 18.37
CA LYS A 18 9.42 10.49 19.02
C LYS A 18 7.93 10.54 18.75
N GLU A 19 7.12 10.74 19.79
CA GLU A 19 5.70 11.06 19.62
C GLU A 19 5.57 12.45 18.99
N ILE A 20 4.76 12.55 17.94
CA ILE A 20 4.48 13.79 17.22
C ILE A 20 3.00 14.17 17.21
N PHE A 21 2.12 13.22 17.56
CA PHE A 21 0.69 13.43 17.69
C PHE A 21 0.07 12.36 18.58
N SER A 22 -0.93 12.76 19.38
CA SER A 22 -1.73 11.85 20.21
C SER A 22 -3.17 12.34 20.30
N LEU A 23 -4.12 11.42 20.12
CA LEU A 23 -5.55 11.69 20.27
C LEU A 23 -6.22 10.47 20.93
N PRO A 24 -6.97 10.63 22.04
CA PRO A 24 -7.70 9.52 22.65
C PRO A 24 -8.76 8.95 21.72
N TYR A 25 -8.96 7.63 21.70
CA TYR A 25 -10.03 7.02 20.89
C TYR A 25 -11.45 7.39 21.38
N ASN A 26 -11.58 7.85 22.63
CA ASN A 26 -12.84 8.39 23.18
C ASN A 26 -13.03 9.89 22.92
N SER A 27 -12.15 10.56 22.18
CA SER A 27 -12.34 11.94 21.75
C SER A 27 -13.50 12.07 20.77
N ARG A 28 -14.14 13.23 20.76
CA ARG A 28 -15.26 13.50 19.86
C ARG A 28 -14.88 13.31 18.39
N GLU A 29 -13.74 13.86 17.98
CA GLU A 29 -13.23 13.80 16.62
C GLU A 29 -12.99 12.35 16.14
N MET A 30 -12.44 11.52 17.03
CA MET A 30 -12.17 10.12 16.72
C MET A 30 -13.47 9.30 16.62
N ILE A 31 -14.40 9.52 17.55
CA ILE A 31 -15.72 8.85 17.56
C ILE A 31 -16.49 9.23 16.28
N GLU A 32 -16.58 10.52 15.94
CA GLU A 32 -17.25 11.00 14.72
C GLU A 32 -16.63 10.37 13.46
N PHE A 33 -15.30 10.36 13.36
CA PHE A 33 -14.61 9.77 12.22
C PHE A 33 -14.86 8.26 12.09
N LEU A 34 -14.59 7.48 13.13
CA LEU A 34 -14.70 6.03 13.07
C LEU A 34 -16.16 5.56 12.89
N SER A 35 -17.12 6.24 13.55
CA SER A 35 -18.55 5.93 13.38
C SER A 35 -19.03 6.19 11.95
N SER A 36 -18.59 7.30 11.35
CA SER A 36 -18.92 7.62 9.96
C SER A 36 -18.26 6.66 8.97
N TYR A 37 -16.97 6.43 9.13
CA TYR A 37 -16.18 5.63 8.20
C TYR A 37 -16.61 4.16 8.19
N TYR A 38 -16.75 3.55 9.36
CA TYR A 38 -17.21 2.17 9.51
C TYR A 38 -18.74 2.02 9.61
N LYS A 39 -19.50 3.09 9.31
CA LYS A 39 -20.98 3.08 9.30
C LYS A 39 -21.58 2.49 10.59
N GLY A 40 -20.95 2.74 11.73
CA GLY A 40 -21.40 2.24 13.04
C GLY A 40 -21.18 0.74 13.28
N THR A 41 -20.54 0.01 12.37
CA THR A 41 -20.31 -1.43 12.51
C THR A 41 -19.23 -1.77 13.53
N ILE A 42 -18.29 -0.84 13.80
CA ILE A 42 -17.19 -1.02 14.74
C ILE A 42 -17.63 -0.64 16.16
N ASP A 43 -17.34 -1.47 17.16
CA ASP A 43 -17.56 -1.15 18.57
C ASP A 43 -16.40 -0.32 19.13
N ILE A 44 -16.42 0.98 18.89
CA ILE A 44 -15.37 1.93 19.27
C ILE A 44 -15.10 1.93 20.78
N LYS A 45 -16.10 1.60 21.63
CA LYS A 45 -15.93 1.58 23.09
C LYS A 45 -14.81 0.66 23.56
N LYS A 46 -14.50 -0.39 22.79
CA LYS A 46 -13.37 -1.30 23.07
C LYS A 46 -12.00 -0.66 22.90
N LEU A 47 -11.93 0.54 22.32
CA LEU A 47 -10.69 1.30 22.11
C LEU A 47 -10.57 2.51 23.03
N TYR A 48 -11.56 2.81 23.89
CA TYR A 48 -11.62 4.04 24.69
C TYR A 48 -10.44 4.25 25.64
N GLU A 49 -9.82 3.16 26.12
CA GLU A 49 -8.62 3.21 26.97
C GLU A 49 -7.32 3.40 26.17
N GLN A 50 -7.44 3.48 24.85
CA GLN A 50 -6.29 3.56 23.95
C GLN A 50 -6.16 4.96 23.32
N HIS A 51 -4.98 5.23 22.76
CA HIS A 51 -4.67 6.47 22.08
C HIS A 51 -4.24 6.19 20.63
N TYR A 52 -4.79 6.94 19.69
CA TYR A 52 -4.23 7.05 18.36
C TYR A 52 -2.98 7.92 18.44
N LYS A 53 -1.80 7.31 18.38
CA LYS A 53 -0.53 8.00 18.44
C LYS A 53 0.25 7.85 17.15
N LEU A 54 0.82 8.95 16.69
CA LEU A 54 1.78 8.97 15.60
C LEU A 54 3.18 9.20 16.16
N LEU A 55 4.08 8.29 15.80
CA LEU A 55 5.49 8.34 16.13
C LEU A 55 6.30 8.67 14.89
N GLU A 56 7.41 9.39 15.05
CA GLU A 56 8.40 9.62 14.03
C GLU A 56 9.73 8.96 14.37
N CYS A 57 10.30 8.25 13.41
CA CYS A 57 11.65 7.68 13.55
C CYS A 57 12.74 8.74 13.41
N GLY A 58 13.64 8.82 14.38
CA GLY A 58 14.78 9.73 14.35
C GLY A 58 15.83 9.40 13.28
N ASN A 59 15.86 8.17 12.77
CA ASN A 59 16.80 7.75 11.72
C ASN A 59 16.24 7.95 10.30
N CYS A 60 15.10 7.35 9.97
CA CYS A 60 14.58 7.36 8.60
C CYS A 60 13.40 8.34 8.37
N ASN A 61 12.98 9.06 9.41
CA ASN A 61 11.85 10.00 9.40
C ASN A 61 10.51 9.38 8.95
N LEU A 62 10.37 8.05 9.06
CA LEU A 62 9.07 7.40 8.87
C LEU A 62 8.15 7.83 10.01
N ILE A 63 6.94 8.24 9.65
CA ILE A 63 5.84 8.44 10.60
C ILE A 63 5.00 7.17 10.60
N PHE A 64 4.59 6.69 11.77
CA PHE A 64 3.82 5.46 11.90
C PHE A 64 2.97 5.47 13.17
N GLN A 65 1.88 4.69 13.18
CA GLN A 65 1.04 4.54 14.37
C GLN A 65 1.76 3.69 15.43
N GLU A 66 1.76 4.12 16.69
CA GLU A 66 2.32 3.35 17.81
C GLU A 66 1.54 2.06 18.04
N GLN A 67 0.23 2.19 18.17
CA GLN A 67 -0.69 1.07 18.38
C GLN A 67 -1.38 0.71 17.06
N ILE A 68 -1.27 -0.54 16.67
CA ILE A 68 -1.81 -1.04 15.42
C ILE A 68 -2.73 -2.24 15.68
N PRO A 69 -3.74 -2.50 14.84
CA PRO A 69 -4.52 -3.72 14.93
C PRO A 69 -3.64 -4.97 14.92
N ASN A 70 -3.87 -5.89 15.87
CA ASN A 70 -3.23 -7.19 15.80
C ASN A 70 -3.74 -7.97 14.58
N LYS A 71 -3.10 -9.11 14.25
CA LYS A 71 -3.45 -9.90 13.06
C LYS A 71 -4.95 -10.22 12.97
N LYS A 72 -5.57 -10.64 14.07
CA LYS A 72 -7.00 -10.96 14.11
C LYS A 72 -7.87 -9.74 13.85
N PHE A 73 -7.59 -8.64 14.53
CA PHE A 73 -8.37 -7.42 14.35
C PHE A 73 -8.16 -6.80 12.96
N SER A 74 -6.97 -6.87 12.41
CA SER A 74 -6.69 -6.45 11.04
C SER A 74 -7.53 -7.25 10.03
N GLN A 75 -7.63 -8.57 10.17
CA GLN A 75 -8.51 -9.40 9.34
C GLN A 75 -9.98 -9.01 9.51
N GLU A 76 -10.44 -8.77 10.75
CA GLU A 76 -11.81 -8.33 11.02
C GLU A 76 -12.14 -6.98 10.39
N LEU A 77 -11.19 -6.03 10.32
CA LEU A 77 -11.37 -4.75 9.63
C LEU A 77 -11.78 -4.99 8.17
N TYR A 78 -11.03 -5.80 7.43
CA TYR A 78 -11.29 -6.06 6.02
C TYR A 78 -12.50 -6.96 5.77
N GLU A 79 -12.79 -7.92 6.66
CA GLU A 79 -13.87 -8.88 6.43
C GLU A 79 -15.21 -8.42 6.95
N LYS A 80 -15.25 -7.62 8.04
CA LYS A 80 -16.49 -7.29 8.74
C LYS A 80 -16.85 -5.81 8.75
N TYR A 81 -15.85 -4.92 8.83
CA TYR A 81 -16.10 -3.51 9.11
C TYR A 81 -15.99 -2.62 7.87
N ILE A 82 -15.14 -2.96 6.91
CA ILE A 82 -15.08 -2.25 5.63
C ILE A 82 -16.23 -2.71 4.73
N ASP A 83 -17.00 -1.76 4.22
CA ASP A 83 -18.12 -2.03 3.31
C ASP A 83 -17.58 -2.52 1.94
N LYS A 84 -17.79 -3.81 1.69
CA LYS A 84 -17.29 -4.51 0.49
C LYS A 84 -18.03 -4.05 -0.77
N ASP A 85 -19.34 -3.83 -0.69
CA ASP A 85 -20.16 -3.42 -1.83
C ASP A 85 -19.80 -2.00 -2.26
N ASP A 86 -19.66 -1.08 -1.31
CA ASP A 86 -19.16 0.27 -1.61
C ASP A 86 -17.74 0.25 -2.18
N SER A 87 -16.86 -0.62 -1.66
CA SER A 87 -15.51 -0.81 -2.17
C SER A 87 -15.50 -1.33 -3.61
N LEU A 88 -16.40 -2.26 -3.96
CA LEU A 88 -16.53 -2.77 -5.32
C LEU A 88 -17.12 -1.72 -6.25
N LYS A 89 -18.22 -1.07 -5.86
CA LYS A 89 -18.90 -0.02 -6.66
C LYS A 89 -17.98 1.16 -6.99
N LYS A 90 -17.12 1.58 -6.06
CA LYS A 90 -16.11 2.63 -6.30
C LYS A 90 -15.12 2.28 -7.40
N LYS A 91 -15.02 1.01 -7.76
CA LYS A 91 -14.16 0.49 -8.83
C LYS A 91 -14.91 0.22 -10.13
N ASP A 92 -16.22 0.42 -10.18
CA ASP A 92 -16.96 0.41 -11.43
C ASP A 92 -16.32 1.43 -12.38
N ASP A 93 -16.21 1.09 -13.66
CA ASP A 93 -15.49 1.90 -14.66
C ASP A 93 -13.98 2.12 -14.36
N TYR A 94 -13.33 1.30 -13.51
CA TYR A 94 -11.92 1.45 -13.16
C TYR A 94 -11.03 1.58 -14.40
N GLU A 95 -11.19 0.68 -15.37
CA GLU A 95 -10.39 0.67 -16.58
C GLU A 95 -10.56 1.98 -17.39
N LYS A 96 -11.79 2.49 -17.51
CA LYS A 96 -12.09 3.76 -18.17
C LYS A 96 -11.50 4.95 -17.42
N LYS A 97 -11.68 4.98 -16.09
CA LYS A 97 -11.19 6.05 -15.22
C LYS A 97 -9.67 6.14 -15.20
N TYR A 98 -9.00 4.99 -15.19
CA TYR A 98 -7.54 4.89 -15.05
C TYR A 98 -6.82 4.47 -16.32
N HIS A 99 -7.48 4.51 -17.49
CA HIS A 99 -6.94 4.04 -18.77
C HIS A 99 -5.54 4.59 -19.08
N LYS A 100 -5.30 5.88 -18.90
CA LYS A 100 -3.98 6.49 -19.15
C LYS A 100 -2.89 5.93 -18.22
N LYS A 101 -3.22 5.73 -16.93
CA LYS A 101 -2.31 5.12 -15.94
C LYS A 101 -1.98 3.69 -16.35
N LEU A 102 -2.99 2.87 -16.61
CA LEU A 102 -2.85 1.47 -17.00
C LEU A 102 -2.03 1.31 -18.28
N PHE A 103 -2.32 2.12 -19.30
CA PHE A 103 -1.55 2.13 -20.54
C PHE A 103 -0.08 2.51 -20.33
N TYR A 104 0.15 3.53 -19.50
CA TYR A 104 1.51 3.96 -19.15
C TYR A 104 2.29 2.88 -18.42
N GLU A 105 1.69 2.25 -17.39
CA GLU A 105 2.31 1.18 -16.59
C GLU A 105 2.61 -0.04 -17.48
N MET A 106 1.68 -0.44 -18.35
CA MET A 106 1.91 -1.50 -19.33
C MET A 106 3.06 -1.16 -20.29
N SER A 107 3.10 0.07 -20.80
CA SER A 107 4.16 0.52 -21.70
C SER A 107 5.51 0.52 -21.02
N LEU A 108 5.55 0.90 -19.74
CA LEU A 108 6.76 0.83 -18.91
C LEU A 108 7.26 -0.60 -18.77
N ILE A 109 6.39 -1.55 -18.40
CA ILE A 109 6.72 -2.96 -18.23
C ILE A 109 7.25 -3.54 -19.54
N LYS A 110 6.59 -3.29 -20.67
CA LYS A 110 7.06 -3.73 -21.98
C LYS A 110 8.43 -3.16 -22.34
N LYS A 111 8.67 -1.89 -22.03
CA LYS A 111 9.97 -1.23 -22.28
C LYS A 111 11.08 -1.83 -21.43
N ILE A 112 10.80 -2.19 -20.18
CA ILE A 112 11.77 -2.78 -19.26
C ILE A 112 12.17 -4.17 -19.75
N PHE A 113 11.19 -5.05 -19.99
CA PHE A 113 11.48 -6.47 -20.21
C PHE A 113 11.77 -6.82 -21.66
N LYS A 114 11.26 -6.06 -22.63
CA LYS A 114 11.43 -6.31 -24.09
C LYS A 114 11.10 -7.76 -24.49
N LYS A 115 10.10 -8.35 -23.83
CA LYS A 115 9.56 -9.69 -24.07
C LYS A 115 8.14 -9.60 -24.59
N LYS A 116 7.58 -10.69 -25.12
CA LYS A 116 6.15 -10.80 -25.37
C LYS A 116 5.39 -10.76 -24.04
N ASN A 117 4.16 -10.25 -24.07
CA ASN A 117 3.35 -10.08 -22.85
C ASN A 117 3.16 -11.41 -22.10
N GLU A 118 2.90 -12.51 -22.83
CA GLU A 118 2.70 -13.85 -22.27
C GLU A 118 3.95 -14.45 -21.59
N GLU A 119 5.11 -13.90 -21.86
CA GLU A 119 6.39 -14.31 -21.25
C GLU A 119 6.70 -13.53 -19.96
N ILE A 120 5.88 -12.51 -19.65
CA ILE A 120 6.07 -11.64 -18.48
C ILE A 120 5.09 -12.07 -17.40
N SER A 121 5.61 -12.63 -16.30
CA SER A 121 4.83 -13.00 -15.12
C SER A 121 4.72 -11.83 -14.14
N ILE A 122 3.48 -11.48 -13.78
CA ILE A 122 3.17 -10.33 -12.92
C ILE A 122 2.42 -10.80 -11.68
N LEU A 123 2.87 -10.36 -10.51
CA LEU A 123 2.14 -10.49 -9.25
C LEU A 123 1.58 -9.13 -8.82
N ASP A 124 0.29 -9.06 -8.51
CA ASP A 124 -0.30 -7.95 -7.76
C ASP A 124 -0.39 -8.35 -6.28
N PHE A 125 0.41 -7.67 -5.45
CA PHE A 125 0.48 -7.91 -4.01
C PHE A 125 -0.48 -6.97 -3.27
N GLY A 126 -1.55 -7.55 -2.71
CA GLY A 126 -2.71 -6.82 -2.22
C GLY A 126 -3.69 -6.49 -3.35
N ALA A 127 -4.00 -7.46 -4.19
CA ALA A 127 -4.70 -7.28 -5.47
C ALA A 127 -6.12 -6.70 -5.33
N GLY A 128 -6.71 -6.74 -4.13
CA GLY A 128 -8.08 -6.27 -3.92
C GLY A 128 -9.06 -6.99 -4.84
N TRP A 129 -9.86 -6.23 -5.58
CA TRP A 129 -10.79 -6.77 -6.57
C TRP A 129 -10.16 -7.12 -7.91
N GLY A 130 -8.84 -6.96 -8.08
CA GLY A 130 -8.08 -7.38 -9.27
C GLY A 130 -8.34 -6.55 -10.53
N PHE A 131 -8.84 -5.33 -10.42
CA PHE A 131 -9.14 -4.50 -11.60
C PHE A 131 -7.88 -4.16 -12.41
N TRP A 132 -6.76 -3.91 -11.71
CA TRP A 132 -5.47 -3.71 -12.35
C TRP A 132 -5.04 -4.98 -13.10
N LEU A 133 -5.08 -6.13 -12.45
CA LEU A 133 -4.74 -7.42 -13.06
C LEU A 133 -5.63 -7.77 -14.27
N ASN A 134 -6.92 -7.46 -14.21
CA ASN A 134 -7.83 -7.73 -15.32
C ASN A 134 -7.40 -7.00 -16.60
N TYR A 135 -6.91 -5.77 -16.49
CA TYR A 135 -6.37 -5.03 -17.63
C TYR A 135 -5.14 -5.74 -18.23
N PHE A 136 -4.18 -6.15 -17.40
CA PHE A 136 -2.99 -6.86 -17.85
C PHE A 136 -3.33 -8.24 -18.43
N LYS A 137 -4.26 -8.97 -17.82
CA LYS A 137 -4.76 -10.25 -18.33
C LYS A 137 -5.39 -10.12 -19.73
N LYS A 138 -6.24 -9.09 -19.95
CA LYS A 138 -6.82 -8.79 -21.29
C LYS A 138 -5.74 -8.50 -22.33
N ASN A 139 -4.57 -8.07 -21.92
CA ASN A 139 -3.41 -7.81 -22.76
C ASN A 139 -2.41 -8.98 -22.79
N ASN A 140 -2.83 -10.19 -22.42
CA ASN A 140 -2.10 -11.46 -22.49
C ASN A 140 -0.86 -11.56 -21.57
N PHE A 141 -0.80 -10.82 -20.46
CA PHE A 141 0.23 -11.04 -19.45
C PHE A 141 -0.11 -12.27 -18.59
N ASP A 142 0.91 -12.96 -18.07
CA ASP A 142 0.74 -14.04 -17.10
C ASP A 142 0.56 -13.45 -15.70
N VAL A 143 -0.69 -13.40 -15.21
CA VAL A 143 -1.07 -12.61 -14.04
C VAL A 143 -1.40 -13.48 -12.82
N TYR A 144 -0.94 -13.03 -11.67
CA TYR A 144 -1.13 -13.64 -10.36
C TYR A 144 -1.54 -12.59 -9.32
N ALA A 145 -2.32 -13.00 -8.33
CA ALA A 145 -2.74 -12.17 -7.22
C ALA A 145 -2.31 -12.77 -5.88
N PHE A 146 -1.88 -11.92 -4.97
CA PHE A 146 -1.87 -12.19 -3.54
C PHE A 146 -2.89 -11.28 -2.86
N GLU A 147 -3.82 -11.87 -2.11
CA GLU A 147 -4.88 -11.16 -1.39
C GLU A 147 -5.19 -11.94 -0.11
N VAL A 148 -5.57 -11.24 0.97
CA VAL A 148 -5.87 -11.85 2.29
C VAL A 148 -7.37 -11.96 2.58
N SER A 149 -8.22 -11.20 1.88
CA SER A 149 -9.67 -11.25 2.01
C SER A 149 -10.23 -12.43 1.24
N GLU A 150 -10.89 -13.36 1.94
CA GLU A 150 -11.52 -14.53 1.32
C GLU A 150 -12.55 -14.13 0.25
N THR A 151 -13.37 -13.13 0.56
CA THR A 151 -14.37 -12.60 -0.40
C THR A 151 -13.74 -12.11 -1.70
N ARG A 152 -12.62 -11.39 -1.59
CA ARG A 152 -11.89 -10.89 -2.77
C ARG A 152 -11.16 -12.01 -3.50
N ILE A 153 -10.60 -12.97 -2.79
CA ILE A 153 -9.98 -14.19 -3.38
C ILE A 153 -11.01 -14.93 -4.22
N ASP A 154 -12.23 -15.13 -3.72
CA ASP A 154 -13.28 -15.80 -4.47
C ASP A 154 -13.70 -15.03 -5.72
N PHE A 155 -13.76 -13.71 -5.63
CA PHE A 155 -14.01 -12.85 -6.78
C PHE A 155 -12.88 -12.97 -7.83
N LEU A 156 -11.62 -12.95 -7.40
CA LEU A 156 -10.46 -13.13 -8.29
C LEU A 156 -10.47 -14.49 -8.98
N LYS A 157 -10.77 -15.58 -8.26
CA LYS A 157 -10.92 -16.93 -8.82
C LYS A 157 -12.03 -17.01 -9.86
N LYS A 158 -13.21 -16.41 -9.60
CA LYS A 158 -14.32 -16.31 -10.56
C LYS A 158 -13.88 -15.60 -11.86
N ASN A 159 -13.00 -14.61 -11.73
CA ASN A 159 -12.40 -13.91 -12.87
C ASN A 159 -11.18 -14.65 -13.47
N LYS A 160 -10.94 -15.92 -13.08
CA LYS A 160 -9.84 -16.75 -13.57
C LYS A 160 -8.46 -16.09 -13.38
N ILE A 161 -8.24 -15.40 -12.27
CA ILE A 161 -6.93 -14.90 -11.83
C ILE A 161 -6.27 -15.99 -10.99
N LYS A 162 -4.99 -16.26 -11.22
CA LYS A 162 -4.21 -17.22 -10.45
C LYS A 162 -3.89 -16.64 -9.07
N ILE A 163 -4.12 -17.40 -8.00
CA ILE A 163 -3.88 -16.94 -6.63
C ILE A 163 -2.57 -17.54 -6.09
N ILE A 164 -1.75 -16.71 -5.48
CA ILE A 164 -0.63 -17.14 -4.65
C ILE A 164 -1.13 -17.14 -3.21
N PRO A 165 -1.25 -18.32 -2.57
CA PRO A 165 -1.79 -18.40 -1.22
C PRO A 165 -0.80 -17.95 -0.14
N ASP A 166 0.50 -18.08 -0.41
CA ASP A 166 1.58 -17.73 0.50
C ASP A 166 2.80 -17.24 -0.28
N ILE A 167 3.25 -16.03 0.03
CA ILE A 167 4.44 -15.44 -0.62
C ILE A 167 5.76 -15.98 -0.06
N ILE A 168 5.74 -16.65 1.10
CA ILE A 168 6.93 -17.19 1.75
C ILE A 168 7.23 -18.60 1.21
N ASN A 169 6.17 -19.41 1.05
CA ASN A 169 6.26 -20.81 0.68
C ASN A 169 5.77 -21.06 -0.76
N THR A 170 6.25 -20.26 -1.72
CA THR A 170 5.93 -20.42 -3.14
C THR A 170 7.19 -20.56 -3.99
N ASP A 171 7.18 -21.49 -4.95
CA ASP A 171 8.23 -21.63 -5.96
C ASP A 171 8.03 -20.67 -7.15
N ASN A 172 6.88 -20.00 -7.23
CA ASN A 172 6.63 -19.03 -8.29
C ASN A 172 7.61 -17.86 -8.22
N LYS A 173 8.10 -17.46 -9.38
CA LYS A 173 8.99 -16.28 -9.53
C LYS A 173 8.39 -15.34 -10.56
N PHE A 174 8.46 -14.04 -10.26
CA PHE A 174 7.81 -13.00 -11.04
C PHE A 174 8.83 -12.06 -11.70
N ASP A 175 8.55 -11.65 -12.93
CA ASP A 175 9.30 -10.59 -13.60
C ASP A 175 8.96 -9.24 -12.96
N PHE A 176 7.68 -9.03 -12.63
CA PHE A 176 7.19 -7.77 -12.08
C PHE A 176 6.23 -8.00 -10.92
N ILE A 177 6.45 -7.29 -9.82
CA ILE A 177 5.53 -7.26 -8.67
C ILE A 177 4.97 -5.85 -8.56
N TYR A 178 3.66 -5.74 -8.54
CA TYR A 178 2.92 -4.49 -8.33
C TYR A 178 2.26 -4.51 -6.95
N SER A 179 2.18 -3.36 -6.30
CA SER A 179 1.40 -3.18 -5.08
C SER A 179 0.95 -1.73 -4.97
N GLU A 180 -0.35 -1.52 -4.84
CA GLU A 180 -0.95 -0.19 -4.69
C GLU A 180 -1.89 -0.18 -3.49
N GLU A 181 -1.78 0.85 -2.65
CA GLU A 181 -2.61 1.01 -1.44
C GLU A 181 -2.58 -0.26 -0.54
N THR A 182 -1.37 -0.77 -0.25
CA THR A 182 -1.19 -1.99 0.54
C THR A 182 -0.08 -1.84 1.58
N PHE A 183 1.09 -1.30 1.22
CA PHE A 183 2.25 -1.24 2.11
C PHE A 183 2.05 -0.36 3.33
N GLU A 184 1.18 0.64 3.26
CA GLU A 184 0.76 1.48 4.40
C GLU A 184 0.00 0.70 5.47
N HIS A 185 -0.59 -0.45 5.12
CA HIS A 185 -1.34 -1.32 6.03
C HIS A 185 -0.50 -2.46 6.63
N ILE A 186 0.75 -2.64 6.21
CA ILE A 186 1.57 -3.79 6.59
C ILE A 186 2.29 -3.51 7.92
N SER A 187 2.15 -4.41 8.88
CA SER A 187 2.79 -4.29 10.20
C SER A 187 4.32 -4.31 10.13
N ASP A 188 4.91 -5.16 9.29
CA ASP A 188 6.35 -5.23 9.02
C ASP A 188 6.66 -5.08 7.51
N PRO A 189 6.69 -3.84 7.00
CA PRO A 189 6.93 -3.59 5.58
C PRO A 189 8.35 -3.96 5.13
N LYS A 190 9.35 -3.91 6.04
CA LYS A 190 10.72 -4.32 5.70
C LYS A 190 10.81 -5.82 5.43
N GLU A 191 10.28 -6.65 6.33
CA GLU A 191 10.26 -8.10 6.16
C GLU A 191 9.44 -8.50 4.91
N THR A 192 8.29 -7.86 4.71
CA THR A 192 7.47 -8.09 3.52
C THR A 192 8.23 -7.80 2.24
N LEU A 193 8.95 -6.67 2.16
CA LEU A 193 9.74 -6.32 0.99
C LEU A 193 10.86 -7.34 0.73
N ILE A 194 11.52 -7.83 1.79
CA ILE A 194 12.53 -8.89 1.69
C ILE A 194 11.89 -10.19 1.15
N ASN A 195 10.72 -10.57 1.62
CA ASN A 195 10.03 -11.77 1.13
C ASN A 195 9.60 -11.62 -0.33
N LEU A 196 9.10 -10.45 -0.73
CA LEU A 196 8.82 -10.17 -2.15
C LEU A 196 10.09 -10.25 -3.02
N SER A 197 11.25 -9.84 -2.51
CA SER A 197 12.51 -9.96 -3.26
C SER A 197 12.93 -11.40 -3.52
N LYS A 198 12.56 -12.34 -2.64
CA LYS A 198 12.87 -13.77 -2.81
C LYS A 198 12.09 -14.40 -3.96
N ILE A 199 10.86 -13.94 -4.20
CA ILE A 199 10.00 -14.40 -5.29
C ILE A 199 10.10 -13.55 -6.56
N LEU A 200 10.96 -12.55 -6.56
CA LEU A 200 11.31 -11.76 -7.73
C LEU A 200 12.42 -12.47 -8.52
N LYS A 201 12.24 -12.58 -9.84
CA LYS A 201 13.29 -13.09 -10.75
C LYS A 201 14.51 -12.16 -10.74
N GLU A 202 15.66 -12.66 -11.15
CA GLU A 202 16.83 -11.82 -11.38
C GLU A 202 16.51 -10.72 -12.43
N ASN A 203 16.94 -9.50 -12.17
CA ASN A 203 16.59 -8.31 -12.93
C ASN A 203 15.08 -8.00 -12.97
N GLY A 204 14.29 -8.60 -12.07
CA GLY A 204 12.89 -8.26 -11.88
C GLY A 204 12.69 -6.94 -11.15
N PHE A 205 11.46 -6.43 -11.17
CA PHE A 205 11.12 -5.13 -10.58
C PHE A 205 9.91 -5.21 -9.66
N ILE A 206 9.94 -4.40 -8.61
CA ILE A 206 8.79 -4.16 -7.72
C ILE A 206 8.37 -2.70 -7.88
N MET A 207 7.11 -2.44 -8.21
CA MET A 207 6.53 -1.11 -8.20
C MET A 207 5.55 -0.99 -7.04
N LEU A 208 5.83 -0.07 -6.13
CA LEU A 208 4.99 0.23 -4.98
C LEU A 208 4.36 1.60 -5.15
N ARG A 209 3.05 1.71 -4.86
CA ARG A 209 2.30 2.96 -4.83
C ARG A 209 1.56 3.07 -3.50
N PHE A 210 1.67 4.21 -2.85
CA PHE A 210 1.11 4.46 -1.51
C PHE A 210 0.68 5.92 -1.37
N PRO A 211 -0.24 6.23 -0.43
CA PRO A 211 -0.66 7.61 -0.18
C PRO A 211 0.52 8.50 0.19
N SER A 212 0.64 9.66 -0.46
CA SER A 212 1.72 10.60 -0.19
C SER A 212 1.58 11.21 1.20
N SER A 213 2.66 11.18 1.96
CA SER A 213 2.76 11.87 3.25
C SER A 213 3.47 13.24 3.15
N PHE A 214 3.57 13.77 1.91
CA PHE A 214 4.14 15.10 1.68
C PHE A 214 3.31 16.17 2.40
N LEU A 215 3.98 17.08 3.09
CA LEU A 215 3.38 18.15 3.92
C LEU A 215 2.47 17.66 5.07
N PHE A 216 2.40 16.37 5.37
CA PHE A 216 1.54 15.87 6.45
C PHE A 216 1.87 16.51 7.81
N LYS A 217 3.16 16.71 8.12
CA LYS A 217 3.57 17.36 9.37
C LYS A 217 3.03 18.79 9.53
N LEU A 218 2.87 19.55 8.47
CA LEU A 218 2.28 20.88 8.53
C LEU A 218 0.82 20.82 8.99
N ARG A 219 0.09 19.80 8.54
CA ARG A 219 -1.30 19.58 8.94
C ARG A 219 -1.46 19.23 10.42
N LEU A 220 -0.48 18.55 11.02
CA LEU A 220 -0.51 18.22 12.46
C LEU A 220 -0.49 19.47 13.34
N ASN A 221 0.15 20.55 12.91
CA ASN A 221 0.27 21.78 13.68
C ASN A 221 -1.02 22.62 13.70
N ASP A 222 -1.95 22.37 12.78
CA ASP A 222 -3.18 23.17 12.59
C ASP A 222 -4.44 22.51 13.18
N GLY A 223 -4.28 21.70 14.23
CA GLY A 223 -5.42 21.00 14.84
C GLY A 223 -5.92 19.86 13.97
N TYR A 224 -5.03 18.96 13.53
CA TYR A 224 -5.35 17.78 12.73
C TYR A 224 -6.50 16.98 13.32
N LYS A 225 -7.47 16.64 12.46
CA LYS A 225 -8.57 15.74 12.76
C LYS A 225 -8.44 14.46 11.94
N PRO A 226 -8.76 13.30 12.51
CA PRO A 226 -8.76 12.03 11.79
C PRO A 226 -9.62 12.12 10.52
N CYS A 227 -9.10 11.62 9.42
CA CYS A 227 -9.78 11.58 8.12
C CYS A 227 -9.20 10.45 7.25
N THR A 228 -9.81 10.22 6.09
CA THR A 228 -9.31 9.25 5.09
C THR A 228 -8.13 9.85 4.32
N ASP A 229 -6.97 9.83 4.92
CA ASP A 229 -5.70 10.32 4.33
C ASP A 229 -4.55 9.33 4.54
N CYS A 230 -3.31 9.80 4.38
CA CYS A 230 -2.12 8.95 4.57
C CYS A 230 -1.89 8.48 6.02
N ALA A 231 -2.63 9.03 6.99
CA ALA A 231 -2.55 8.69 8.42
C ALA A 231 -3.86 8.13 8.97
N HIS A 232 -4.71 7.59 8.11
CA HIS A 232 -6.01 7.03 8.46
C HIS A 232 -5.92 6.08 9.68
N PRO A 233 -6.61 6.38 10.81
CA PRO A 233 -6.55 5.56 12.01
C PRO A 233 -6.93 4.10 11.77
N LEU A 234 -6.21 3.16 12.39
CA LEU A 234 -6.37 1.71 12.30
C LEU A 234 -5.96 1.08 10.97
N GLU A 235 -5.95 1.83 9.87
CA GLU A 235 -5.69 1.27 8.53
C GLU A 235 -4.34 1.72 7.96
N HIS A 236 -4.09 3.02 7.78
CA HIS A 236 -2.80 3.49 7.28
C HIS A 236 -1.80 3.61 8.43
N ILE A 237 -1.28 2.46 8.84
CA ILE A 237 -0.40 2.36 10.02
C ILE A 237 1.03 2.85 9.77
N ASN A 238 1.41 3.08 8.49
CA ASN A 238 2.72 3.60 8.09
C ASN A 238 2.55 4.73 7.06
N LEU A 239 3.07 5.91 7.35
CA LEU A 239 3.11 7.02 6.42
C LEU A 239 4.40 6.94 5.59
N LEU A 240 4.37 6.12 4.56
CA LEU A 240 5.54 5.78 3.75
C LEU A 240 6.08 6.98 2.97
N LYS A 241 7.38 6.97 2.75
CA LYS A 241 8.13 7.92 1.93
C LYS A 241 9.19 7.14 1.13
N LYS A 242 9.67 7.67 0.02
CA LYS A 242 10.77 7.06 -0.73
C LYS A 242 11.97 6.73 0.17
N LYS A 243 12.35 7.66 1.06
CA LYS A 243 13.43 7.47 2.03
C LYS A 243 13.20 6.29 2.98
N SER A 244 11.95 5.93 3.27
CA SER A 244 11.64 4.74 4.09
C SER A 244 12.09 3.46 3.39
N PHE A 245 11.88 3.37 2.08
CA PHE A 245 12.30 2.22 1.28
C PHE A 245 13.83 2.15 1.12
N GLU A 246 14.54 3.27 1.03
CA GLU A 246 16.00 3.31 1.04
C GLU A 246 16.57 2.60 2.28
N ASN A 247 15.92 2.79 3.44
CA ASN A 247 16.31 2.10 4.68
C ASN A 247 15.85 0.63 4.74
N MET A 248 14.72 0.28 4.10
CA MET A 248 14.25 -1.10 4.06
C MET A 248 15.15 -2.01 3.22
N ILE A 249 15.76 -1.47 2.16
CA ILE A 249 16.61 -2.25 1.23
C ILE A 249 18.09 -2.30 1.62
N ILE A 250 18.50 -1.63 2.71
CA ILE A 250 19.86 -1.75 3.22
C ILE A 250 20.16 -3.24 3.47
N ASP A 251 21.36 -3.68 3.07
CA ASP A 251 21.85 -5.06 3.16
C ASP A 251 21.04 -6.10 2.33
N SER A 252 20.24 -5.62 1.39
CA SER A 252 19.53 -6.47 0.43
C SER A 252 20.21 -6.45 -0.95
N ASN A 253 19.75 -7.31 -1.86
CA ASN A 253 20.08 -7.29 -3.28
C ASN A 253 19.07 -6.48 -4.10
N LEU A 254 18.59 -5.38 -3.53
CA LEU A 254 17.63 -4.47 -4.13
C LEU A 254 18.22 -3.08 -4.31
N GLU A 255 17.81 -2.38 -5.35
CA GLU A 255 18.15 -0.96 -5.58
C GLU A 255 16.90 -0.16 -5.96
N ILE A 256 16.82 1.09 -5.52
CA ILE A 256 15.76 2.00 -5.93
C ILE A 256 16.15 2.67 -7.23
N ILE A 257 15.31 2.48 -8.24
CA ILE A 257 15.48 3.13 -9.53
C ILE A 257 14.89 4.54 -9.49
N ASN A 258 15.75 5.53 -9.74
CA ASN A 258 15.30 6.91 -9.91
C ASN A 258 14.60 7.06 -11.26
N PHE A 259 13.30 6.84 -11.26
CA PHE A 259 12.47 6.99 -12.43
C PHE A 259 12.04 8.46 -12.56
N LYS A 260 12.77 9.24 -13.36
CA LYS A 260 12.26 10.53 -13.83
C LYS A 260 11.21 10.22 -14.90
N SER A 261 9.94 10.32 -14.54
CA SER A 261 8.87 10.33 -15.55
C SER A 261 9.11 11.53 -16.46
N LYS A 262 9.57 11.31 -17.68
CA LYS A 262 9.53 12.34 -18.73
C LYS A 262 8.07 12.50 -19.16
N PHE A 263 7.27 13.13 -18.30
CA PHE A 263 5.98 13.64 -18.73
C PHE A 263 6.23 14.90 -19.56
N ASN A 264 5.89 14.86 -20.83
CA ASN A 264 5.67 16.07 -21.61
C ASN A 264 4.37 16.71 -21.11
N PHE A 265 4.52 17.71 -20.25
CA PHE A 265 3.39 18.43 -19.67
C PHE A 265 2.79 19.40 -20.66
N SER A 266 1.54 19.22 -21.02
CA SER A 266 0.68 20.34 -21.44
C SER A 266 0.15 21.00 -20.15
N LEU A 267 0.11 22.34 -20.11
CA LEU A 267 -0.28 23.13 -18.93
C LEU A 267 -1.68 22.74 -18.36
N ARG A 268 -2.56 22.21 -19.19
CA ARG A 268 -3.92 21.75 -18.83
C ARG A 268 -3.93 20.40 -18.06
N ASN A 269 -2.94 19.56 -18.31
CA ASN A 269 -2.76 18.31 -17.60
C ASN A 269 -2.00 18.51 -16.27
N PHE A 270 -1.18 19.57 -16.19
CA PHE A 270 -0.39 19.94 -15.02
C PHE A 270 -1.22 20.08 -13.74
N LEU A 271 -2.39 20.75 -13.80
CA LEU A 271 -3.25 20.94 -12.60
C LEU A 271 -3.98 19.65 -12.17
N LYS A 272 -4.28 18.73 -13.11
CA LYS A 272 -4.81 17.39 -12.77
C LYS A 272 -3.72 16.46 -12.25
N ASP A 273 -2.53 16.56 -12.82
CA ASP A 273 -1.38 15.72 -12.44
C ASP A 273 -0.77 16.19 -11.11
N ILE A 274 -0.82 17.49 -10.80
CA ILE A 274 -0.51 18.02 -9.45
C ILE A 274 -1.38 17.34 -8.39
N LYS A 275 -2.70 17.19 -8.59
CA LYS A 275 -3.55 16.46 -7.63
C LYS A 275 -3.07 15.02 -7.43
N ASN A 276 -2.71 14.30 -8.49
CA ASN A 276 -2.23 12.93 -8.40
C ASN A 276 -0.84 12.82 -7.73
N ILE A 277 0.07 13.78 -7.97
CA ILE A 277 1.39 13.88 -7.33
C ILE A 277 1.25 14.12 -5.82
N PHE A 278 0.23 14.88 -5.38
CA PHE A 278 -0.04 15.12 -3.97
C PHE A 278 -0.76 13.97 -3.26
N TYR A 279 -1.42 13.06 -3.99
CA TYR A 279 -2.17 11.95 -3.39
C TYR A 279 -1.39 10.65 -3.30
N PHE A 280 -0.51 10.37 -4.26
CA PHE A 280 0.24 9.11 -4.29
C PHE A 280 1.70 9.33 -4.62
N ASP A 281 2.56 8.68 -3.84
CA ASP A 281 3.96 8.47 -4.16
C ASP A 281 4.17 7.09 -4.79
N SER A 282 5.25 6.93 -5.54
CA SER A 282 5.64 5.63 -6.11
C SER A 282 7.14 5.39 -6.01
N VAL A 283 7.50 4.13 -5.81
CA VAL A 283 8.89 3.66 -5.79
C VAL A 283 9.02 2.47 -6.74
N LEU A 284 10.01 2.53 -7.62
CA LEU A 284 10.41 1.40 -8.46
C LEU A 284 11.71 0.82 -7.90
N ILE A 285 11.67 -0.46 -7.57
CA ILE A 285 12.78 -1.20 -6.97
C ILE A 285 13.19 -2.31 -7.94
N LYS A 286 14.48 -2.45 -8.19
CA LYS A 286 15.04 -3.51 -9.03
C LYS A 286 15.81 -4.50 -8.19
N LYS A 287 15.71 -5.79 -8.51
CA LYS A 287 16.60 -6.82 -8.00
C LYS A 287 17.91 -6.79 -8.79
N ILE A 288 19.02 -6.70 -8.09
CA ILE A 288 20.36 -6.73 -8.66
C ILE A 288 21.02 -8.07 -8.40
N ASN A 289 21.80 -8.54 -9.35
CA ASN A 289 22.66 -9.72 -9.15
C ASN A 289 23.78 -9.33 -8.18
N LYS A 290 23.99 -10.16 -7.18
CA LYS A 290 25.20 -10.09 -6.34
C LYS A 290 26.37 -10.71 -7.04
#